data_dad6618baf1fe7311a9229c68b7e75fe
#
_entry.id   dad6618baf1fe7311a9229c68b7e75fe
#
_cell.length_a   1.000
_cell.length_b   1.000
_cell.length_c   1.000
_cell.angle_alpha   90.00
_cell.angle_beta   90.00
_cell.angle_gamma   90.00
#
_symmetry.space_group_name_H-M   'P 1'
#
loop_
_entity.id
_entity.type
_entity.pdbx_description
1 polymer ?
#
loop_
_entity_poly.entity_id
_entity_poly.type
_entity_poly.pdbx_seq_one_letter_code
_entity_poly.pdbx_strand_id
1 'polypeptide(L)'
;GSGNIGATNVLRTGSKKLAFLVLFFDILKGFLPLIFLKNYLLTNSSEIIISLIASLTILGHLFPIWLKFKGGKGVATYIGYIFAINYILGLIFIFVWLFIALIKKYSSLASIVCLMILPLSMYVMQFDKDINLLLLFISIIILIKHYSNILRLFNKTENKIKF
;
A
#
# COMPACT_ATOMS: atom_id res chain seq x y z
N GLY A 1 -6.54 4.35 19.55
CA GLY A 1 -6.88 4.39 18.13
C GLY A 1 -7.59 3.12 17.64
N SER A 2 -7.38 2.73 16.38
CA SER A 2 -8.02 1.54 15.79
C SER A 2 -7.32 0.21 16.10
N GLY A 3 -6.26 0.21 16.91
CA GLY A 3 -5.43 -0.97 17.17
C GLY A 3 -4.53 -1.42 16.00
N ASN A 4 -4.53 -0.72 14.87
CA ASN A 4 -3.70 -1.03 13.72
C ASN A 4 -2.33 -0.33 13.79
N ILE A 5 -1.26 -0.95 13.30
CA ILE A 5 0.12 -0.43 13.37
C ILE A 5 0.46 0.63 12.30
N GLY A 6 -0.47 1.05 11.44
CA GLY A 6 -0.18 1.97 10.33
C GLY A 6 -0.21 3.47 10.74
N ALA A 7 0.42 4.32 9.90
CA ALA A 7 0.57 5.76 10.10
C ALA A 7 -0.73 6.51 10.42
N THR A 8 -1.84 6.17 9.76
CA THR A 8 -3.16 6.80 10.02
C THR A 8 -3.64 6.54 11.46
N ASN A 9 -3.33 5.37 12.03
CA ASN A 9 -3.66 5.08 13.42
C ASN A 9 -2.78 5.89 14.39
N VAL A 10 -1.47 5.98 14.10
CA VAL A 10 -0.54 6.80 14.88
C VAL A 10 -0.95 8.28 14.83
N LEU A 11 -1.40 8.78 13.67
CA LEU A 11 -1.92 10.16 13.56
C LEU A 11 -3.12 10.40 14.50
N ARG A 12 -4.00 9.40 14.67
CA ARG A 12 -5.14 9.48 15.60
C ARG A 12 -4.75 9.56 17.07
N THR A 13 -3.53 9.13 17.45
CA THR A 13 -3.00 9.28 18.81
C THR A 13 -2.43 10.67 19.09
N GLY A 14 -2.44 11.58 18.10
CA GLY A 14 -2.04 12.98 18.23
C GLY A 14 -0.61 13.28 17.79
N SER A 15 0.25 12.28 17.53
CA SER A 15 1.63 12.52 17.14
C SER A 15 1.80 12.56 15.61
N LYS A 16 1.79 13.77 15.04
CA LYS A 16 2.06 13.99 13.60
C LYS A 16 3.47 13.54 13.19
N LYS A 17 4.48 13.80 14.05
CA LYS A 17 5.88 13.42 13.78
C LYS A 17 6.04 11.90 13.70
N LEU A 18 5.49 11.16 14.67
CA LEU A 18 5.56 9.70 14.65
C LEU A 18 4.76 9.11 13.49
N ALA A 19 3.60 9.67 13.16
CA ALA A 19 2.81 9.23 12.01
C ALA A 19 3.58 9.40 10.70
N PHE A 20 4.31 10.53 10.55
CA PHE A 20 5.18 10.77 9.40
C PHE A 20 6.32 9.74 9.34
N LEU A 21 7.00 9.48 10.45
CA LEU A 21 8.09 8.49 10.48
C LEU A 21 7.59 7.08 10.13
N VAL A 22 6.46 6.66 10.69
CA VAL A 22 5.85 5.37 10.34
C VAL A 22 5.51 5.31 8.85
N LEU A 23 4.90 6.36 8.29
CA LEU A 23 4.60 6.43 6.87
C LEU A 23 5.87 6.32 6.02
N PHE A 24 6.89 7.10 6.36
CA PHE A 24 8.16 7.14 5.65
C PHE A 24 8.85 5.77 5.63
N PHE A 25 9.01 5.13 6.80
CA PHE A 25 9.64 3.82 6.86
C PHE A 25 8.79 2.72 6.23
N ASP A 26 7.47 2.81 6.31
CA ASP A 26 6.56 1.87 5.62
C ASP A 26 6.69 1.97 4.09
N ILE A 27 6.86 3.19 3.54
CA ILE A 27 7.14 3.40 2.12
C ILE A 27 8.53 2.88 1.75
N LEU A 28 9.56 3.24 2.52
CA LEU A 28 10.94 2.83 2.25
C LEU A 28 11.09 1.31 2.20
N LYS A 29 10.51 0.59 3.15
CA LYS A 29 10.62 -0.89 3.17
C LYS A 29 9.93 -1.56 1.98
N GLY A 30 8.95 -0.89 1.34
CA GLY A 30 8.37 -1.36 0.08
C GLY A 30 9.21 -1.01 -1.14
N PHE A 31 9.86 0.16 -1.13
CA PHE A 31 10.64 0.70 -2.23
C PHE A 31 12.04 0.08 -2.35
N LEU A 32 12.80 0.12 -1.26
CA LEU A 32 14.23 -0.23 -1.28
C LEU A 32 14.51 -1.68 -1.70
N PRO A 33 13.77 -2.71 -1.24
CA PRO A 33 14.08 -4.08 -1.61
C PRO A 33 13.98 -4.33 -3.12
N LEU A 34 12.98 -3.77 -3.80
CA LEU A 34 12.85 -3.95 -5.25
C LEU A 34 14.01 -3.27 -6.00
N ILE A 35 14.36 -2.04 -5.63
CA ILE A 35 15.48 -1.32 -6.24
C ILE A 35 16.81 -2.04 -5.98
N PHE A 36 17.02 -2.52 -4.75
CA PHE A 36 18.24 -3.25 -4.40
C PHE A 36 18.37 -4.57 -5.17
N LEU A 37 17.31 -5.36 -5.23
CA LEU A 37 17.29 -6.61 -5.98
C LEU A 37 17.54 -6.38 -7.47
N LYS A 38 16.88 -5.38 -8.07
CA LYS A 38 17.01 -5.04 -9.48
C LYS A 38 18.42 -4.60 -9.86
N ASN A 39 19.08 -3.80 -9.03
CA ASN A 39 20.35 -3.17 -9.39
C ASN A 39 21.58 -3.96 -8.93
N TYR A 40 21.50 -4.80 -7.90
CA TYR A 40 22.69 -5.36 -7.25
C TYR A 40 22.72 -6.89 -7.17
N LEU A 41 21.57 -7.56 -7.07
CA LEU A 41 21.56 -9.00 -6.83
C LEU A 41 21.04 -9.83 -8.01
N LEU A 42 20.05 -9.34 -8.71
CA LEU A 42 19.30 -10.10 -9.72
C LEU A 42 19.28 -9.39 -11.09
N THR A 43 20.39 -8.78 -11.47
CA THR A 43 20.52 -8.00 -12.70
C THR A 43 20.18 -8.78 -13.98
N ASN A 44 20.39 -10.10 -13.98
CA ASN A 44 20.09 -11.00 -15.10
C ASN A 44 18.79 -11.78 -14.94
N SER A 45 18.00 -11.52 -13.87
CA SER A 45 16.73 -12.20 -13.63
C SER A 45 15.58 -11.47 -14.31
N SER A 46 14.52 -12.21 -14.65
CA SER A 46 13.32 -11.59 -15.20
C SER A 46 12.68 -10.63 -14.21
N GLU A 47 12.08 -9.57 -14.71
CA GLU A 47 11.47 -8.51 -13.88
C GLU A 47 10.36 -9.05 -12.97
N ILE A 48 9.62 -10.07 -13.42
CA ILE A 48 8.59 -10.71 -12.59
C ILE A 48 9.19 -11.44 -11.38
N ILE A 49 10.32 -12.14 -11.53
CA ILE A 49 10.98 -12.84 -10.41
C ILE A 49 11.45 -11.83 -9.37
N ILE A 50 12.09 -10.75 -9.80
CA ILE A 50 12.54 -9.66 -8.93
C ILE A 50 11.36 -9.06 -8.18
N SER A 51 10.26 -8.78 -8.90
CA SER A 51 9.04 -8.20 -8.35
C SER A 51 8.36 -9.15 -7.36
N LEU A 52 8.30 -10.45 -7.65
CA LEU A 52 7.76 -11.46 -6.73
C LEU A 52 8.54 -11.49 -5.41
N ILE A 53 9.87 -11.56 -5.47
CA ILE A 53 10.71 -11.59 -4.27
C ILE A 53 10.53 -10.30 -3.46
N ALA A 54 10.56 -9.14 -4.11
CA ALA A 54 10.37 -7.86 -3.44
C ALA A 54 8.98 -7.72 -2.79
N SER A 55 7.94 -8.32 -3.39
CA SER A 55 6.57 -8.29 -2.85
C SER A 55 6.44 -8.98 -1.48
N LEU A 56 7.37 -9.87 -1.11
CA LEU A 56 7.41 -10.49 0.21
C LEU A 56 7.52 -9.46 1.35
N THR A 57 8.05 -8.27 1.08
CA THR A 57 8.09 -7.18 2.06
C THR A 57 6.70 -6.69 2.42
N ILE A 58 5.77 -6.69 1.45
CA ILE A 58 4.36 -6.35 1.69
C ILE A 58 3.71 -7.44 2.54
N LEU A 59 3.91 -8.70 2.20
CA LEU A 59 3.39 -9.83 2.97
C LEU A 59 3.94 -9.82 4.41
N GLY A 60 5.23 -9.53 4.59
CA GLY A 60 5.86 -9.38 5.91
C GLY A 60 5.25 -8.23 6.74
N HIS A 61 4.83 -7.12 6.09
CA HIS A 61 4.08 -6.06 6.77
C HIS A 61 2.65 -6.46 7.13
N LEU A 62 1.97 -7.21 6.26
CA LEU A 62 0.60 -7.66 6.47
C LEU A 62 0.50 -8.75 7.54
N PHE A 63 1.50 -9.62 7.61
CA PHE A 63 1.52 -10.83 8.44
C PHE A 63 2.85 -11.01 9.22
N PRO A 64 3.28 -10.03 10.02
CA PRO A 64 4.54 -10.12 10.76
C PRO A 64 4.47 -11.22 11.82
N ILE A 65 5.45 -12.14 11.78
CA ILE A 65 5.53 -13.30 12.70
C ILE A 65 5.62 -12.82 14.14
N TRP A 66 6.46 -11.80 14.42
CA TRP A 66 6.66 -11.24 15.77
C TRP A 66 5.42 -10.54 16.36
N LEU A 67 4.41 -10.21 15.53
CA LEU A 67 3.11 -9.69 15.98
C LEU A 67 2.00 -10.74 15.88
N LYS A 68 2.35 -12.03 15.88
CA LYS A 68 1.39 -13.13 15.75
C LYS A 68 0.46 -12.94 14.54
N PHE A 69 1.05 -12.55 13.41
CA PHE A 69 0.40 -12.27 12.12
C PHE A 69 -0.62 -11.11 12.13
N LYS A 70 -0.63 -10.28 13.18
CA LYS A 70 -1.50 -9.10 13.31
C LYS A 70 -0.77 -7.84 12.82
N GLY A 71 -0.48 -7.77 11.53
CA GLY A 71 0.21 -6.66 10.90
C GLY A 71 -0.69 -5.50 10.49
N GLY A 72 -0.09 -4.55 9.76
CA GLY A 72 -0.80 -3.42 9.15
C GLY A 72 -1.65 -3.81 7.94
N LYS A 73 -2.12 -2.81 7.22
CA LYS A 73 -2.90 -3.01 5.98
C LYS A 73 -2.08 -2.91 4.71
N GLY A 74 -0.83 -2.50 4.79
CA GLY A 74 0.13 -2.56 3.70
C GLY A 74 0.06 -1.43 2.68
N VAL A 75 -0.83 -0.45 2.80
CA VAL A 75 -1.00 0.61 1.77
C VAL A 75 0.27 1.42 1.56
N ALA A 76 0.93 1.88 2.62
CA ALA A 76 2.15 2.66 2.51
C ALA A 76 3.32 1.83 1.93
N THR A 77 3.44 0.57 2.35
CA THR A 77 4.43 -0.36 1.80
C THR A 77 4.16 -0.65 0.32
N TYR A 78 2.88 -0.79 -0.05
CA TYR A 78 2.47 -0.99 -1.43
C TYR A 78 2.75 0.24 -2.30
N ILE A 79 2.51 1.45 -1.80
CA ILE A 79 2.91 2.69 -2.50
C ILE A 79 4.41 2.69 -2.79
N GLY A 80 5.26 2.39 -1.81
CA GLY A 80 6.70 2.31 -2.00
C GLY A 80 7.09 1.28 -3.07
N TYR A 81 6.48 0.11 -3.04
CA TYR A 81 6.68 -0.94 -4.03
C TYR A 81 6.26 -0.50 -5.44
N ILE A 82 5.08 0.15 -5.59
CA ILE A 82 4.61 0.68 -6.87
C ILE A 82 5.57 1.74 -7.42
N PHE A 83 6.08 2.66 -6.57
CA PHE A 83 7.08 3.65 -6.99
C PHE A 83 8.36 3.00 -7.53
N ALA A 84 8.78 1.88 -6.96
CA ALA A 84 9.95 1.14 -7.44
C ALA A 84 9.69 0.41 -8.76
N ILE A 85 8.46 0.04 -9.07
CA ILE A 85 8.06 -0.51 -10.38
C ILE A 85 7.99 0.61 -11.41
N ASN A 86 7.19 1.64 -11.12
CA ASN A 86 6.98 2.77 -12.00
C ASN A 86 6.52 4.01 -11.20
N TYR A 87 7.30 5.09 -11.30
CA TYR A 87 7.03 6.32 -10.54
C TYR A 87 5.71 7.00 -10.94
N ILE A 88 5.29 6.89 -12.21
CA ILE A 88 4.03 7.48 -12.67
C ILE A 88 2.84 6.80 -12.00
N LEU A 89 2.84 5.47 -11.90
CA LEU A 89 1.81 4.72 -11.18
C LEU A 89 1.76 5.11 -9.70
N GLY A 90 2.93 5.30 -9.08
CA GLY A 90 3.03 5.77 -7.71
C GLY A 90 2.43 7.18 -7.53
N LEU A 91 2.71 8.10 -8.47
CA LEU A 91 2.13 9.44 -8.48
C LEU A 91 0.61 9.42 -8.68
N ILE A 92 0.10 8.60 -9.61
CA ILE A 92 -1.34 8.39 -9.81
C ILE A 92 -1.98 7.92 -8.51
N PHE A 93 -1.39 6.91 -7.85
CA PHE A 93 -1.90 6.39 -6.58
C PHE A 93 -1.99 7.48 -5.52
N ILE A 94 -0.92 8.26 -5.31
CA ILE A 94 -0.89 9.34 -4.31
C ILE A 94 -1.91 10.43 -4.66
N PHE A 95 -1.99 10.84 -5.93
CA PHE A 95 -2.92 11.87 -6.36
C PHE A 95 -4.37 11.45 -6.11
N VAL A 96 -4.76 10.25 -6.53
CA VAL A 96 -6.11 9.72 -6.32
C VAL A 96 -6.40 9.56 -4.81
N TRP A 97 -5.42 9.06 -4.05
CA TRP A 97 -5.57 8.89 -2.61
C TRP A 97 -5.80 10.22 -1.90
N LEU A 98 -4.99 11.24 -2.20
CA LEU A 98 -5.13 12.58 -1.63
C LEU A 98 -6.46 13.22 -2.03
N PHE A 99 -6.84 13.14 -3.29
CA PHE A 99 -8.10 13.68 -3.80
C PHE A 99 -9.30 13.14 -3.02
N ILE A 100 -9.39 11.82 -2.88
CA ILE A 100 -10.49 11.18 -2.14
C ILE A 100 -10.41 11.47 -0.65
N ALA A 101 -9.20 11.44 -0.06
CA ALA A 101 -8.98 11.70 1.36
C ALA A 101 -9.38 13.13 1.76
N LEU A 102 -9.09 14.12 0.91
CA LEU A 102 -9.46 15.52 1.14
C LEU A 102 -10.98 15.74 1.04
N ILE A 103 -11.62 15.15 0.02
CA ILE A 103 -13.06 15.35 -0.21
C ILE A 103 -13.91 14.53 0.78
N LYS A 104 -13.62 13.25 0.93
CA LYS A 104 -14.45 12.33 1.74
C LYS A 104 -13.99 12.20 3.18
N LYS A 105 -12.74 12.58 3.48
CA LYS A 105 -12.11 12.48 4.81
C LYS A 105 -12.01 11.06 5.37
N TYR A 106 -12.04 10.02 4.51
CA TYR A 106 -11.85 8.62 4.91
C TYR A 106 -10.60 8.04 4.24
N SER A 107 -9.52 7.81 5.04
CA SER A 107 -8.29 7.18 4.57
C SER A 107 -8.53 5.78 3.98
N SER A 108 -9.42 5.01 4.61
CA SER A 108 -9.75 3.66 4.14
C SER A 108 -10.45 3.66 2.79
N LEU A 109 -11.40 4.58 2.57
CA LEU A 109 -12.07 4.73 1.28
C LEU A 109 -11.07 5.11 0.18
N ALA A 110 -10.20 6.10 0.45
CA ALA A 110 -9.16 6.51 -0.48
C ALA A 110 -8.27 5.32 -0.87
N SER A 111 -7.83 4.52 0.11
CA SER A 111 -7.00 3.33 -0.14
C SER A 111 -7.74 2.27 -0.97
N ILE A 112 -9.00 1.97 -0.65
CA ILE A 112 -9.81 0.98 -1.37
C ILE A 112 -9.96 1.37 -2.83
N VAL A 113 -10.29 2.64 -3.11
CA VAL A 113 -10.45 3.12 -4.49
C VAL A 113 -9.13 3.07 -5.25
N CYS A 114 -8.01 3.46 -4.64
CA CYS A 114 -6.69 3.36 -5.28
C CYS A 114 -6.33 1.92 -5.63
N LEU A 115 -6.60 0.95 -4.73
CA LEU A 115 -6.35 -0.46 -4.97
C LEU A 115 -7.16 -1.04 -6.13
N MET A 116 -8.33 -0.48 -6.41
CA MET A 116 -9.16 -0.87 -7.56
C MET A 116 -8.70 -0.19 -8.85
N ILE A 117 -8.33 1.10 -8.78
CA ILE A 117 -7.93 1.89 -9.96
C ILE A 117 -6.57 1.45 -10.48
N LEU A 118 -5.61 1.10 -9.60
CA LEU A 118 -4.24 0.82 -10.00
C LEU A 118 -4.11 -0.30 -11.05
N PRO A 119 -4.67 -1.52 -10.86
CA PRO A 119 -4.59 -2.58 -11.87
C PRO A 119 -5.27 -2.18 -13.19
N LEU A 120 -6.35 -1.40 -13.11
CA LEU A 120 -7.03 -0.87 -14.29
C LEU A 120 -6.15 0.15 -15.03
N SER A 121 -5.48 1.04 -14.31
CA SER A 121 -4.53 2.00 -14.90
C SER A 121 -3.39 1.28 -15.63
N MET A 122 -2.85 0.22 -15.04
CA MET A 122 -1.78 -0.57 -15.66
C MET A 122 -2.25 -1.29 -16.93
N TYR A 123 -3.47 -1.83 -16.92
CA TYR A 123 -4.06 -2.44 -18.09
C TYR A 123 -4.22 -1.44 -19.24
N VAL A 124 -4.75 -0.24 -18.96
CA VAL A 124 -4.91 0.83 -19.94
C VAL A 124 -3.56 1.34 -20.46
N MET A 125 -2.55 1.41 -19.63
CA MET A 125 -1.18 1.82 -19.98
C MET A 125 -0.37 0.71 -20.66
N GLN A 126 -0.97 -0.46 -20.91
CA GLN A 126 -0.32 -1.62 -21.56
C GLN A 126 0.94 -2.10 -20.84
N PHE A 127 0.93 -2.07 -19.51
CA PHE A 127 2.01 -2.65 -18.73
C PHE A 127 2.10 -4.15 -18.91
N ASP A 128 3.29 -4.69 -18.57
CA ASP A 128 3.54 -6.13 -18.57
C ASP A 128 2.41 -6.88 -17.83
N LYS A 129 1.90 -7.94 -18.47
CA LYS A 129 0.74 -8.69 -17.99
C LYS A 129 1.02 -9.38 -16.65
N ASP A 130 2.22 -9.94 -16.48
CA ASP A 130 2.57 -10.71 -15.28
C ASP A 130 2.75 -9.77 -14.09
N ILE A 131 3.37 -8.61 -14.30
CA ILE A 131 3.46 -7.56 -13.28
C ILE A 131 2.08 -7.04 -12.90
N ASN A 132 1.20 -6.83 -13.88
CA ASN A 132 -0.17 -6.39 -13.61
C ASN A 132 -0.95 -7.44 -12.79
N LEU A 133 -0.85 -8.72 -13.13
CA LEU A 133 -1.47 -9.80 -12.36
C LEU A 133 -0.93 -9.88 -10.93
N LEU A 134 0.38 -9.71 -10.74
CA LEU A 134 0.99 -9.66 -9.41
C LEU A 134 0.42 -8.51 -8.58
N LEU A 135 0.36 -7.30 -9.15
CA LEU A 135 -0.17 -6.13 -8.45
C LEU A 135 -1.67 -6.25 -8.17
N LEU A 136 -2.44 -6.85 -9.08
CA LEU A 136 -3.85 -7.18 -8.84
C LEU A 136 -3.98 -8.14 -7.66
N PHE A 137 -3.18 -9.21 -7.61
CA PHE A 137 -3.18 -10.17 -6.51
C PHE A 137 -2.85 -9.52 -5.16
N ILE A 138 -1.81 -8.68 -5.12
CA ILE A 138 -1.44 -7.93 -3.91
C ILE A 138 -2.57 -6.97 -3.51
N SER A 139 -3.19 -6.27 -4.47
CA SER A 139 -4.32 -5.37 -4.22
C SER A 139 -5.49 -6.11 -3.57
N ILE A 140 -5.82 -7.33 -4.04
CA ILE A 140 -6.87 -8.17 -3.45
C ILE A 140 -6.54 -8.51 -1.99
N ILE A 141 -5.31 -8.93 -1.69
CA ILE A 141 -4.89 -9.24 -0.31
C ILE A 141 -5.04 -7.99 0.59
N ILE A 142 -4.62 -6.82 0.11
CA ILE A 142 -4.75 -5.57 0.86
C ILE A 142 -6.23 -5.19 1.04
N LEU A 143 -7.10 -5.41 0.05
CA LEU A 143 -8.54 -5.21 0.15
C LEU A 143 -9.16 -6.13 1.22
N ILE A 144 -8.75 -7.39 1.29
CA ILE A 144 -9.17 -8.32 2.36
C ILE A 144 -8.79 -7.76 3.74
N LYS A 145 -7.58 -7.20 3.89
CA LYS A 145 -7.17 -6.52 5.14
C LYS A 145 -7.99 -5.26 5.45
N HIS A 146 -8.72 -4.71 4.48
CA HIS A 146 -9.64 -3.59 4.66
C HIS A 146 -11.08 -4.02 4.97
N TYR A 147 -11.38 -5.32 5.10
CA TYR A 147 -12.74 -5.82 5.31
C TYR A 147 -13.48 -5.10 6.45
N SER A 148 -12.87 -4.96 7.61
CA SER A 148 -13.48 -4.23 8.74
C SER A 148 -13.76 -2.74 8.45
N ASN A 149 -12.93 -2.10 7.59
CA ASN A 149 -13.16 -0.72 7.16
C ASN A 149 -14.33 -0.65 6.17
N ILE A 150 -14.42 -1.62 5.27
CA ILE A 150 -15.52 -1.71 4.30
C ILE A 150 -16.84 -1.80 5.07
N LEU A 151 -16.94 -2.71 6.06
CA LEU A 151 -18.14 -2.81 6.89
C LEU A 151 -18.47 -1.49 7.62
N ARG A 152 -17.46 -0.82 8.21
CA ARG A 152 -17.67 0.48 8.87
C ARG A 152 -18.09 1.59 7.92
N LEU A 153 -17.58 1.59 6.68
CA LEU A 153 -18.00 2.54 5.65
C LEU A 153 -19.48 2.34 5.28
N PHE A 154 -19.92 1.09 5.07
CA PHE A 154 -21.32 0.77 4.81
C PHE A 154 -22.23 1.18 5.95
N ASN A 155 -21.82 0.91 7.19
CA ASN A 155 -22.58 1.24 8.39
C ASN A 155 -22.43 2.72 8.82
N LYS A 156 -21.70 3.56 8.04
CA LYS A 156 -21.41 4.97 8.34
C LYS A 156 -20.72 5.20 9.70
N THR A 157 -19.98 4.21 10.19
CA THR A 157 -19.24 4.24 11.47
C THR A 157 -17.72 4.37 11.29
N GLU A 158 -17.23 4.55 10.07
CA GLU A 158 -15.80 4.72 9.81
C GLU A 158 -15.30 6.08 10.31
N ASN A 159 -14.11 6.07 10.91
CA ASN A 159 -13.51 7.30 11.48
C ASN A 159 -12.96 8.20 10.37
N LYS A 160 -13.35 9.46 10.38
CA LYS A 160 -12.80 10.49 9.49
C LYS A 160 -11.38 10.88 9.89
N ILE A 161 -10.58 11.28 8.88
CA ILE A 161 -9.29 11.94 9.11
C ILE A 161 -9.56 13.33 9.65
N LYS A 162 -8.83 13.71 10.71
CA LYS A 162 -8.71 15.10 11.19
C LYS A 162 -7.36 15.61 10.66
N PHE A 163 -7.41 16.56 9.75
CA PHE A 163 -6.23 17.24 9.20
C PHE A 163 -5.70 18.32 10.15
#